data_f285946dab25b095a2e8f0ffd64213d7
#
_entry.id   f285946dab25b095a2e8f0ffd64213d7
#
_cell.length_a   1.000
_cell.length_b   1.000
_cell.length_c   1.000
_cell.angle_alpha   90.00
_cell.angle_beta   90.00
_cell.angle_gamma   90.00
#
_symmetry.space_group_name_H-M   'P 1'
#
loop_
_entity.id
_entity.type
_entity.pdbx_description
1 polymer ?
#
loop_
_entity_poly.entity_id
_entity_poly.type
_entity_poly.pdbx_seq_one_letter_code
_entity_poly.pdbx_strand_id
1 'polypeptide(L)'
;MKYFFSVDLGTMQDFTAISVLERVPRKMPADKLPDDPSLGAPRYTAVYVMRHLERLPLGLDYPTIVEKIKGMLSHEKLARQSNLIIDATGAGLPILQMMQQAGLAPIGVNITGGGMVTARDAGYNVPKAELVSALNLVFQSRRIKIPVALRLKAEFLKELERFKVTMNNTGVNTYESAVASVHDDLVLSVAMGIWYAEKTEGHTYFAGNRNAKARTMDDPLEYL
;
A
#
# COMPACT_ATOMS: atom_id res chain seq x y z
N MET A 1 2.02 13.33 1.39
CA MET A 1 2.94 12.64 0.47
C MET A 1 2.19 12.21 -0.80
N LYS A 2 2.90 12.00 -1.90
CA LYS A 2 2.26 11.65 -3.18
C LYS A 2 2.33 10.15 -3.47
N TYR A 3 3.41 9.50 -3.06
CA TYR A 3 3.65 8.08 -3.30
C TYR A 3 3.67 7.30 -1.99
N PHE A 4 3.18 6.07 -2.07
CA PHE A 4 3.22 5.09 -1.00
C PHE A 4 3.99 3.89 -1.54
N PHE A 5 5.21 3.77 -1.07
CA PHE A 5 6.15 2.71 -1.41
C PHE A 5 6.05 1.66 -0.32
N SER A 6 5.51 0.50 -0.63
CA SER A 6 5.24 -0.54 0.36
C SER A 6 5.99 -1.81 0.03
N VAL A 7 6.53 -2.44 1.06
CA VAL A 7 7.30 -3.68 0.94
C VAL A 7 6.77 -4.72 1.91
N ASP A 8 6.33 -5.83 1.38
CA ASP A 8 6.10 -7.06 2.12
C ASP A 8 7.39 -7.88 2.08
N LEU A 9 8.01 -8.06 3.25
CA LEU A 9 9.33 -8.69 3.36
C LEU A 9 9.19 -10.20 3.48
N GLY A 10 9.64 -10.90 2.45
CA GLY A 10 9.78 -12.34 2.49
C GLY A 10 10.99 -12.81 3.28
N THR A 11 10.95 -14.06 3.65
CA THR A 11 12.09 -14.81 4.21
C THR A 11 12.89 -15.48 3.07
N MET A 12 13.84 -16.35 3.43
CA MET A 12 14.61 -17.11 2.43
C MET A 12 13.74 -17.97 1.50
N GLN A 13 12.53 -18.33 1.94
CA GLN A 13 11.60 -19.21 1.19
C GLN A 13 10.38 -18.46 0.65
N ASP A 14 10.18 -17.21 1.07
CA ASP A 14 9.05 -16.37 0.66
C ASP A 14 9.55 -15.18 -0.14
N PHE A 15 8.75 -14.73 -1.11
CA PHE A 15 9.12 -13.59 -1.93
C PHE A 15 8.98 -12.29 -1.15
N THR A 16 9.92 -11.37 -1.38
CA THR A 16 9.73 -9.96 -1.04
C THR A 16 8.98 -9.28 -2.17
N ALA A 17 7.85 -8.66 -1.87
CA ALA A 17 7.05 -7.91 -2.84
C ALA A 17 7.16 -6.41 -2.59
N ILE A 18 7.30 -5.65 -3.68
CA ILE A 18 7.35 -4.18 -3.66
C ILE A 18 6.19 -3.63 -4.47
N SER A 19 5.43 -2.69 -3.90
CA SER A 19 4.42 -1.93 -4.60
C SER A 19 4.65 -0.43 -4.46
N VAL A 20 4.34 0.33 -5.51
CA VAL A 20 4.35 1.80 -5.49
C VAL A 20 3.00 2.31 -5.96
N LEU A 21 2.31 3.02 -5.08
CA LEU A 21 1.01 3.62 -5.34
C LEU A 21 1.17 5.14 -5.42
N GLU A 22 0.64 5.75 -6.47
CA GLU A 22 0.51 7.19 -6.56
C GLU A 22 -0.91 7.61 -6.15
N ARG A 23 -1.02 8.51 -5.18
CA ARG A 23 -2.28 9.12 -4.76
C ARG A 23 -2.58 10.33 -5.64
N VAL A 24 -3.65 10.25 -6.41
CA VAL A 24 -4.06 11.27 -7.38
C VAL A 24 -5.45 11.81 -7.01
N PRO A 25 -5.67 13.13 -6.99
CA PRO A 25 -6.99 13.69 -6.78
C PRO A 25 -7.89 13.47 -8.02
N ARG A 26 -9.11 12.99 -7.79
CA ARG A 26 -10.17 12.90 -8.79
C ARG A 26 -11.34 13.78 -8.37
N LYS A 27 -11.82 14.64 -9.27
CA LYS A 27 -13.01 15.45 -9.01
C LYS A 27 -14.21 14.55 -8.72
N MET A 28 -14.94 14.89 -7.67
CA MET A 28 -16.17 14.16 -7.34
C MET A 28 -17.26 14.52 -8.33
N PRO A 29 -18.10 13.55 -8.73
CA PRO A 29 -19.30 13.81 -9.52
C PRO A 29 -20.25 14.78 -8.78
N ALA A 30 -20.98 15.59 -9.53
CA ALA A 30 -21.87 16.60 -8.96
C ALA A 30 -22.97 16.01 -8.06
N ASP A 31 -23.47 14.82 -8.42
CA ASP A 31 -24.48 14.06 -7.68
C ASP A 31 -24.01 13.52 -6.32
N LYS A 32 -22.69 13.56 -6.06
CA LYS A 32 -22.06 13.15 -4.79
C LYS A 32 -21.56 14.32 -3.95
N LEU A 33 -21.78 15.52 -4.42
CA LEU A 33 -21.48 16.73 -3.64
C LEU A 33 -22.68 17.06 -2.75
N PRO A 34 -22.47 17.52 -1.50
CA PRO A 34 -23.57 18.06 -0.68
C PRO A 34 -24.23 19.23 -1.39
N ASP A 35 -25.54 19.36 -1.20
CA ASP A 35 -26.34 20.43 -1.78
C ASP A 35 -25.97 21.82 -1.25
N ASP A 36 -25.35 21.88 -0.05
CA ASP A 36 -24.92 23.14 0.55
C ASP A 36 -23.40 23.37 0.36
N PRO A 37 -23.01 24.32 -0.51
CA PRO A 37 -21.60 24.65 -0.73
C PRO A 37 -20.89 25.27 0.49
N SER A 38 -21.65 25.79 1.48
CA SER A 38 -21.10 26.45 2.67
C SER A 38 -20.50 25.45 3.67
N LEU A 39 -20.89 24.18 3.58
CA LEU A 39 -20.41 23.12 4.46
C LEU A 39 -18.94 22.69 4.19
N GLY A 40 -18.22 23.38 3.29
CA GLY A 40 -16.81 23.08 3.01
C GLY A 40 -16.58 21.66 2.50
N ALA A 41 -17.53 21.10 1.77
CA ALA A 41 -17.48 19.73 1.31
C ALA A 41 -16.28 19.43 0.42
N PRO A 42 -15.68 18.25 0.56
CA PRO A 42 -14.58 17.85 -0.29
C PRO A 42 -15.05 17.70 -1.74
N ARG A 43 -14.37 18.40 -2.66
CA ARG A 43 -14.67 18.33 -4.11
C ARG A 43 -13.86 17.28 -4.86
N TYR A 44 -12.90 16.66 -4.20
CA TYR A 44 -12.02 15.67 -4.78
C TYR A 44 -11.91 14.46 -3.85
N THR A 45 -11.80 13.29 -4.45
CA THR A 45 -11.48 12.04 -3.76
C THR A 45 -10.11 11.54 -4.20
N ALA A 46 -9.45 10.77 -3.35
CA ALA A 46 -8.19 10.11 -3.71
C ALA A 46 -8.45 8.90 -4.61
N VAL A 47 -7.70 8.81 -5.70
CA VAL A 47 -7.55 7.60 -6.52
C VAL A 47 -6.10 7.14 -6.40
N TYR A 48 -5.90 5.85 -6.24
CA TYR A 48 -4.59 5.21 -6.16
C TYR A 48 -4.25 4.57 -7.50
N VAL A 49 -3.17 5.01 -8.12
CA VAL A 49 -2.66 4.43 -9.37
C VAL A 49 -1.47 3.54 -9.02
N MET A 50 -1.54 2.26 -9.36
CA MET A 50 -0.42 1.34 -9.17
C MET A 50 0.66 1.66 -10.21
N ARG A 51 1.78 2.23 -9.76
CA ARG A 51 2.88 2.65 -10.64
C ARG A 51 3.94 1.58 -10.80
N HIS A 52 4.13 0.78 -9.77
CA HIS A 52 5.11 -0.32 -9.78
C HIS A 52 4.58 -1.48 -8.96
N LEU A 53 4.89 -2.69 -9.41
CA LEU A 53 4.65 -3.93 -8.70
C LEU A 53 5.75 -4.91 -9.07
N GLU A 54 6.50 -5.38 -8.09
CA GLU A 54 7.64 -6.25 -8.29
C GLU A 54 7.68 -7.32 -7.20
N ARG A 55 8.13 -8.49 -7.59
CA ARG A 55 8.50 -9.59 -6.69
C ARG A 55 9.99 -9.81 -6.86
N LEU A 56 10.74 -9.71 -5.76
CA LEU A 56 12.17 -9.93 -5.79
C LEU A 56 12.50 -11.42 -5.90
N PRO A 57 13.65 -11.80 -6.46
CA PRO A 57 14.11 -13.18 -6.45
C PRO A 57 14.21 -13.74 -5.01
N LEU A 58 13.94 -15.02 -4.87
CA LEU A 58 14.16 -15.73 -3.59
C LEU A 58 15.65 -15.72 -3.20
N GLY A 59 15.91 -15.80 -1.91
CA GLY A 59 17.25 -15.95 -1.36
C GLY A 59 18.08 -14.67 -1.31
N LEU A 60 17.49 -13.50 -1.58
CA LEU A 60 18.17 -12.22 -1.34
C LEU A 60 18.31 -11.96 0.15
N ASP A 61 19.49 -11.50 0.56
CA ASP A 61 19.72 -11.04 1.91
C ASP A 61 19.14 -9.64 2.16
N TYR A 62 18.89 -9.31 3.40
CA TYR A 62 18.31 -8.02 3.77
C TYR A 62 19.16 -6.81 3.36
N PRO A 63 20.49 -6.81 3.48
CA PRO A 63 21.33 -5.72 2.94
C PRO A 63 21.07 -5.43 1.47
N THR A 64 21.00 -6.47 0.63
CA THR A 64 20.72 -6.34 -0.80
C THR A 64 19.32 -5.75 -1.05
N ILE A 65 18.31 -6.19 -0.29
CA ILE A 65 16.95 -5.65 -0.37
C ILE A 65 16.94 -4.16 0.02
N VAL A 66 17.63 -3.79 1.10
CA VAL A 66 17.72 -2.40 1.56
C VAL A 66 18.37 -1.49 0.53
N GLU A 67 19.49 -1.91 -0.07
CA GLU A 67 20.17 -1.14 -1.12
C GLU A 67 19.27 -0.99 -2.38
N LYS A 68 18.54 -2.02 -2.77
CA LYS A 68 17.58 -1.93 -3.88
C LYS A 68 16.49 -0.91 -3.57
N ILE A 69 15.85 -0.98 -2.39
CA ILE A 69 14.81 -0.03 -1.96
C ILE A 69 15.37 1.40 -1.96
N LYS A 70 16.58 1.60 -1.43
CA LYS A 70 17.26 2.89 -1.41
C LYS A 70 17.50 3.43 -2.84
N GLY A 71 17.96 2.57 -3.74
CA GLY A 71 18.14 2.91 -5.15
C GLY A 71 16.83 3.36 -5.79
N MET A 72 15.74 2.62 -5.59
CA MET A 72 14.42 3.00 -6.11
C MET A 72 13.92 4.31 -5.54
N LEU A 73 14.04 4.53 -4.23
CA LEU A 73 13.60 5.77 -3.55
C LEU A 73 14.45 6.99 -3.90
N SER A 74 15.66 6.81 -4.43
CA SER A 74 16.50 7.90 -4.92
C SER A 74 16.05 8.45 -6.28
N HIS A 75 15.16 7.73 -6.98
CA HIS A 75 14.60 8.18 -8.25
C HIS A 75 13.87 9.53 -8.07
N GLU A 76 14.06 10.48 -8.98
CA GLU A 76 13.57 11.86 -8.86
C GLU A 76 12.07 12.00 -8.57
N LYS A 77 11.24 11.10 -9.12
CA LYS A 77 9.78 11.08 -8.91
C LYS A 77 9.39 10.62 -7.50
N LEU A 78 10.21 9.79 -6.85
CA LEU A 78 9.93 9.21 -5.53
C LEU A 78 10.63 9.97 -4.40
N ALA A 79 11.78 10.53 -4.69
CA ALA A 79 12.60 11.24 -3.72
C ALA A 79 11.79 12.35 -3.02
N ARG A 80 11.79 12.33 -1.68
CA ARG A 80 11.09 13.29 -0.80
C ARG A 80 9.57 13.38 -0.97
N GLN A 81 8.96 12.51 -1.79
CA GLN A 81 7.51 12.48 -2.04
C GLN A 81 6.87 11.14 -1.64
N SER A 82 7.66 10.20 -1.13
CA SER A 82 7.21 8.86 -0.79
C SER A 82 7.18 8.62 0.72
N ASN A 83 6.16 7.91 1.18
CA ASN A 83 6.20 7.18 2.45
C ASN A 83 6.74 5.78 2.16
N LEU A 84 7.69 5.31 2.97
CA LEU A 84 8.20 3.94 2.91
C LEU A 84 7.52 3.11 4.00
N ILE A 85 6.68 2.15 3.59
CA ILE A 85 5.93 1.26 4.48
C ILE A 85 6.52 -0.15 4.37
N ILE A 86 6.84 -0.77 5.50
CA ILE A 86 7.54 -2.06 5.54
C ILE A 86 6.76 -3.03 6.41
N ASP A 87 6.51 -4.23 5.93
CA ASP A 87 6.10 -5.31 6.82
C ASP A 87 7.22 -5.60 7.81
N ALA A 88 6.94 -5.36 9.08
CA ALA A 88 7.85 -5.59 10.20
C ALA A 88 7.48 -6.84 11.01
N THR A 89 6.60 -7.70 10.49
CA THR A 89 6.20 -8.95 11.13
C THR A 89 7.38 -9.93 11.13
N GLY A 90 7.69 -10.53 12.27
CA GLY A 90 8.78 -11.50 12.38
C GLY A 90 10.19 -10.91 12.39
N ALA A 91 10.74 -10.50 11.26
CA ALA A 91 12.09 -9.94 11.12
C ALA A 91 12.23 -8.47 11.56
N GLY A 92 11.16 -7.83 11.82
CA GLY A 92 10.79 -6.48 12.20
C GLY A 92 11.88 -5.49 12.58
N LEU A 93 12.28 -5.45 13.86
CA LEU A 93 13.17 -4.39 14.35
C LEU A 93 14.54 -4.34 13.66
N PRO A 94 15.26 -5.46 13.46
CA PRO A 94 16.59 -5.40 12.85
C PRO A 94 16.59 -4.80 11.45
N ILE A 95 15.61 -5.12 10.63
CA ILE A 95 15.56 -4.58 9.26
C ILE A 95 15.16 -3.11 9.21
N LEU A 96 14.25 -2.68 10.11
CA LEU A 96 13.93 -1.26 10.24
C LEU A 96 15.16 -0.45 10.67
N GLN A 97 15.96 -0.96 11.60
CA GLN A 97 17.22 -0.34 12.03
C GLN A 97 18.24 -0.28 10.90
N MET A 98 18.39 -1.36 10.11
CA MET A 98 19.26 -1.39 8.93
C MET A 98 18.84 -0.34 7.90
N MET A 99 17.55 -0.20 7.63
CA MET A 99 17.03 0.84 6.73
C MET A 99 17.30 2.25 7.25
N GLN A 100 17.12 2.48 8.56
CA GLN A 100 17.43 3.77 9.19
C GLN A 100 18.93 4.10 9.10
N GLN A 101 19.81 3.12 9.32
CA GLN A 101 21.26 3.28 9.14
C GLN A 101 21.64 3.59 7.68
N ALA A 102 20.87 3.06 6.72
CA ALA A 102 21.02 3.40 5.30
C ALA A 102 20.46 4.78 4.92
N GLY A 103 19.92 5.54 5.91
CA GLY A 103 19.35 6.87 5.70
C GLY A 103 17.90 6.88 5.21
N LEU A 104 17.19 5.76 5.31
CA LEU A 104 15.76 5.66 5.01
C LEU A 104 14.92 5.93 6.26
N ALA A 105 13.66 6.32 6.06
CA ALA A 105 12.69 6.55 7.14
C ALA A 105 11.51 5.56 7.01
N PRO A 106 11.70 4.28 7.35
CA PRO A 106 10.66 3.27 7.22
C PRO A 106 9.58 3.43 8.30
N ILE A 107 8.34 3.15 7.90
CA ILE A 107 7.18 3.01 8.77
C ILE A 107 6.89 1.53 8.88
N GLY A 108 7.13 0.95 10.05
CA GLY A 108 6.91 -0.46 10.29
C GLY A 108 5.43 -0.79 10.46
N VAL A 109 4.95 -1.77 9.73
CA VAL A 109 3.62 -2.37 9.91
C VAL A 109 3.81 -3.79 10.42
N ASN A 110 3.46 -4.04 11.68
CA ASN A 110 3.45 -5.37 12.24
C ASN A 110 2.05 -5.96 12.09
N ILE A 111 1.89 -6.92 11.16
CA ILE A 111 0.60 -7.53 10.87
C ILE A 111 0.22 -8.48 12.00
N THR A 112 -0.99 -8.33 12.53
CA THR A 112 -1.48 -9.10 13.68
C THR A 112 -2.83 -9.74 13.41
N GLY A 113 -3.16 -10.77 14.22
CA GLY A 113 -4.51 -11.35 14.27
C GLY A 113 -5.47 -10.61 15.22
N GLY A 114 -5.04 -9.50 15.84
CA GLY A 114 -5.83 -8.75 16.81
C GLY A 114 -6.97 -7.93 16.17
N GLY A 115 -7.77 -7.27 17.01
CA GLY A 115 -8.96 -6.50 16.59
C GLY A 115 -8.74 -5.00 16.45
N MET A 116 -7.62 -4.44 16.92
CA MET A 116 -7.42 -2.98 16.95
C MET A 116 -6.03 -2.58 16.46
N VAL A 117 -5.99 -1.44 15.75
CA VAL A 117 -4.74 -0.79 15.37
C VAL A 117 -4.14 -0.08 16.58
N THR A 118 -2.85 -0.33 16.86
CA THR A 118 -2.10 0.37 17.91
C THR A 118 -0.83 0.98 17.35
N ALA A 119 -0.50 2.20 17.83
CA ALA A 119 0.76 2.85 17.46
C ALA A 119 1.94 2.22 18.20
N ARG A 120 3.12 2.28 17.57
CA ARG A 120 4.43 1.89 18.11
C ARG A 120 5.43 3.00 17.81
N ASP A 121 6.61 2.97 18.43
CA ASP A 121 7.66 3.99 18.24
C ASP A 121 8.06 4.19 16.77
N ALA A 122 8.11 3.12 15.98
CA ALA A 122 8.51 3.16 14.58
C ALA A 122 7.40 2.65 13.62
N GLY A 123 6.12 2.76 13.99
CA GLY A 123 5.04 2.31 13.12
C GLY A 123 3.77 1.88 13.84
N TYR A 124 3.19 0.75 13.43
CA TYR A 124 1.87 0.31 13.88
C TYR A 124 1.79 -1.21 14.00
N ASN A 125 1.01 -1.69 14.98
CA ASN A 125 0.43 -3.03 14.90
C ASN A 125 -0.90 -2.89 14.17
N VAL A 126 -1.10 -3.69 13.13
CA VAL A 126 -2.28 -3.58 12.26
C VAL A 126 -2.89 -4.96 12.09
N PRO A 127 -4.15 -5.15 12.46
CA PRO A 127 -4.86 -6.38 12.15
C PRO A 127 -4.86 -6.65 10.63
N LYS A 128 -4.60 -7.90 10.21
CA LYS A 128 -4.71 -8.28 8.79
C LYS A 128 -6.08 -7.89 8.21
N ALA A 129 -7.13 -8.01 9.03
CA ALA A 129 -8.50 -7.60 8.67
C ALA A 129 -8.61 -6.12 8.27
N GLU A 130 -7.88 -5.21 8.93
CA GLU A 130 -7.87 -3.78 8.62
C GLU A 130 -7.22 -3.50 7.26
N LEU A 131 -6.12 -4.20 6.94
CA LEU A 131 -5.46 -4.09 5.64
C LEU A 131 -6.40 -4.52 4.51
N VAL A 132 -7.05 -5.67 4.69
CA VAL A 132 -8.02 -6.21 3.72
C VAL A 132 -9.23 -5.30 3.58
N SER A 133 -9.74 -4.77 4.68
CA SER A 133 -10.89 -3.86 4.67
C SER A 133 -10.59 -2.56 3.92
N ALA A 134 -9.41 -1.97 4.14
CA ALA A 134 -8.97 -0.77 3.42
C ALA A 134 -8.84 -1.03 1.91
N LEU A 135 -8.23 -2.15 1.54
CA LEU A 135 -8.09 -2.55 0.13
C LEU A 135 -9.46 -2.76 -0.53
N ASN A 136 -10.37 -3.50 0.12
CA ASN A 136 -11.72 -3.75 -0.38
C ASN A 136 -12.52 -2.45 -0.56
N LEU A 137 -12.44 -1.52 0.40
CA LEU A 137 -13.10 -0.23 0.31
C LEU A 137 -12.66 0.55 -0.93
N VAL A 138 -11.36 0.57 -1.23
CA VAL A 138 -10.80 1.26 -2.38
C VAL A 138 -11.22 0.60 -3.70
N PHE A 139 -11.30 -0.74 -3.75
CA PHE A 139 -11.83 -1.47 -4.91
C PHE A 139 -13.31 -1.19 -5.13
N GLN A 140 -14.15 -1.36 -4.10
CA GLN A 140 -15.60 -1.14 -4.18
C GLN A 140 -15.96 0.29 -4.58
N SER A 141 -15.22 1.27 -4.07
CA SER A 141 -15.39 2.68 -4.41
C SER A 141 -14.74 3.08 -5.75
N ARG A 142 -14.17 2.13 -6.49
CA ARG A 142 -13.48 2.35 -7.77
C ARG A 142 -12.39 3.44 -7.67
N ARG A 143 -11.68 3.44 -6.55
CA ARG A 143 -10.59 4.39 -6.26
C ARG A 143 -9.20 3.82 -6.48
N ILE A 144 -9.07 2.65 -7.09
CA ILE A 144 -7.81 2.07 -7.53
C ILE A 144 -7.77 1.96 -9.05
N LYS A 145 -6.61 2.23 -9.62
CA LYS A 145 -6.32 2.06 -11.05
C LYS A 145 -5.12 1.13 -11.20
N ILE A 146 -5.29 0.11 -12.02
CA ILE A 146 -4.25 -0.87 -12.34
C ILE A 146 -3.98 -0.74 -13.83
N PRO A 147 -2.87 -0.11 -14.24
CA PRO A 147 -2.52 0.07 -15.65
C PRO A 147 -2.45 -1.27 -16.39
N VAL A 148 -2.79 -1.26 -17.68
CA VAL A 148 -2.75 -2.48 -18.51
C VAL A 148 -1.31 -3.01 -18.59
N ALA A 149 -0.34 -2.11 -18.72
CA ALA A 149 1.08 -2.43 -18.85
C ALA A 149 1.77 -2.76 -17.53
N LEU A 150 1.04 -2.76 -16.39
CA LEU A 150 1.65 -3.06 -15.10
C LEU A 150 2.18 -4.50 -15.08
N ARG A 151 3.48 -4.64 -14.83
CA ARG A 151 4.12 -5.94 -14.63
C ARG A 151 3.48 -6.65 -13.43
N LEU A 152 3.35 -7.96 -13.48
CA LEU A 152 2.70 -8.81 -12.46
C LEU A 152 1.23 -8.49 -12.18
N LYS A 153 0.55 -7.75 -13.07
CA LYS A 153 -0.90 -7.48 -12.92
C LYS A 153 -1.72 -8.76 -12.86
N ALA A 154 -1.44 -9.72 -13.73
CA ALA A 154 -2.18 -10.98 -13.79
C ALA A 154 -1.99 -11.82 -12.52
N GLU A 155 -0.78 -11.87 -12.00
CA GLU A 155 -0.42 -12.53 -10.76
C GLU A 155 -1.12 -11.88 -9.57
N PHE A 156 -1.04 -10.57 -9.47
CA PHE A 156 -1.74 -9.80 -8.43
C PHE A 156 -3.26 -10.06 -8.42
N LEU A 157 -3.89 -10.07 -9.59
CA LEU A 157 -5.33 -10.34 -9.68
C LEU A 157 -5.67 -11.78 -9.28
N LYS A 158 -4.82 -12.76 -9.63
CA LYS A 158 -4.98 -14.15 -9.17
C LYS A 158 -4.84 -14.29 -7.66
N GLU A 159 -3.87 -13.59 -7.04
CA GLU A 159 -3.75 -13.56 -5.59
C GLU A 159 -4.98 -12.93 -4.94
N LEU A 160 -5.42 -11.78 -5.46
CA LEU A 160 -6.60 -11.07 -4.95
C LEU A 160 -7.88 -11.93 -4.99
N GLU A 161 -8.09 -12.71 -6.06
CA GLU A 161 -9.21 -13.64 -6.18
C GLU A 161 -9.16 -14.76 -5.14
N ARG A 162 -7.95 -15.19 -4.76
CA ARG A 162 -7.74 -16.27 -3.78
C ARG A 162 -7.69 -15.76 -2.34
N PHE A 163 -7.54 -14.46 -2.16
CA PHE A 163 -7.50 -13.81 -0.86
C PHE A 163 -8.91 -13.76 -0.26
N LYS A 164 -9.33 -14.87 0.36
CA LYS A 164 -10.69 -15.03 0.90
C LYS A 164 -10.74 -14.74 2.39
N VAL A 165 -11.87 -14.16 2.80
CA VAL A 165 -12.25 -14.08 4.20
C VAL A 165 -12.80 -15.44 4.63
N THR A 166 -12.17 -16.07 5.60
CA THR A 166 -12.66 -17.28 6.23
C THR A 166 -13.30 -16.90 7.56
N MET A 167 -14.60 -17.16 7.70
CA MET A 167 -15.32 -17.03 8.96
C MET A 167 -15.12 -18.32 9.75
N ASN A 168 -14.49 -18.24 10.92
CA ASN A 168 -14.41 -19.37 11.83
C ASN A 168 -15.74 -19.57 12.58
N ASN A 169 -16.00 -20.79 13.06
CA ASN A 169 -17.19 -21.14 13.86
C ASN A 169 -17.34 -20.28 15.14
N THR A 170 -16.31 -19.56 15.55
CA THR A 170 -16.28 -18.62 16.68
C THR A 170 -16.69 -17.20 16.30
N GLY A 171 -17.06 -16.94 15.04
CA GLY A 171 -17.43 -15.60 14.55
C GLY A 171 -16.24 -14.66 14.34
N VAL A 172 -15.00 -15.13 14.51
CA VAL A 172 -13.79 -14.37 14.23
C VAL A 172 -13.44 -14.51 12.76
N ASN A 173 -13.33 -13.38 12.05
CA ASN A 173 -12.86 -13.37 10.67
C ASN A 173 -11.37 -13.69 10.62
N THR A 174 -11.00 -14.83 10.04
CA THR A 174 -9.60 -15.11 9.67
C THR A 174 -9.42 -14.86 8.19
N TYR A 175 -8.45 -14.01 7.86
CA TYR A 175 -8.08 -13.71 6.49
C TYR A 175 -6.87 -14.56 6.15
N GLU A 176 -7.10 -15.70 5.54
CA GLU A 176 -6.06 -16.62 5.09
C GLU A 176 -6.18 -16.84 3.58
N SER A 177 -5.07 -17.14 2.94
CA SER A 177 -5.13 -17.68 1.59
C SER A 177 -5.80 -19.05 1.65
N ALA A 178 -6.75 -19.32 0.78
CA ALA A 178 -7.57 -20.54 0.81
C ALA A 178 -6.78 -21.85 0.62
N VAL A 179 -5.47 -21.74 0.35
CA VAL A 179 -4.53 -22.87 0.20
C VAL A 179 -3.20 -22.44 0.82
N ALA A 180 -2.66 -23.24 1.72
CA ALA A 180 -1.43 -23.00 2.49
C ALA A 180 -0.13 -22.80 1.64
N SER A 181 -0.22 -22.82 0.32
CA SER A 181 0.88 -22.62 -0.62
C SER A 181 0.70 -21.41 -1.55
N VAL A 182 -0.26 -20.54 -1.28
CA VAL A 182 -0.52 -19.37 -2.15
C VAL A 182 0.15 -18.16 -1.54
N HIS A 183 1.12 -17.62 -2.29
CA HIS A 183 1.74 -16.34 -1.98
C HIS A 183 0.67 -15.24 -1.99
N ASP A 184 0.61 -14.42 -0.95
CA ASP A 184 -0.25 -13.23 -0.82
C ASP A 184 0.57 -11.93 -0.70
N ASP A 185 1.87 -12.02 -0.95
CA ASP A 185 2.85 -10.96 -0.81
C ASP A 185 2.57 -9.73 -1.69
N LEU A 186 2.11 -9.94 -2.94
CA LEU A 186 1.72 -8.81 -3.80
C LEU A 186 0.49 -8.09 -3.24
N VAL A 187 -0.51 -8.83 -2.77
CA VAL A 187 -1.73 -8.26 -2.19
C VAL A 187 -1.43 -7.53 -0.89
N LEU A 188 -0.61 -8.11 -0.01
CA LEU A 188 -0.24 -7.52 1.27
C LEU A 188 0.58 -6.23 1.09
N SER A 189 1.55 -6.21 0.17
CA SER A 189 2.30 -5.00 -0.12
C SER A 189 1.40 -3.85 -0.56
N VAL A 190 0.42 -4.11 -1.46
CA VAL A 190 -0.56 -3.11 -1.91
C VAL A 190 -1.50 -2.70 -0.77
N ALA A 191 -1.99 -3.65 0.03
CA ALA A 191 -2.92 -3.40 1.12
C ALA A 191 -2.31 -2.50 2.21
N MET A 192 -1.04 -2.71 2.57
CA MET A 192 -0.32 -1.85 3.52
C MET A 192 -0.21 -0.41 3.02
N GLY A 193 0.13 -0.22 1.74
CA GLY A 193 0.22 1.10 1.12
C GLY A 193 -1.12 1.84 1.11
N ILE A 194 -2.20 1.15 0.74
CA ILE A 194 -3.57 1.70 0.76
C ILE A 194 -3.99 2.03 2.19
N TRP A 195 -3.83 1.09 3.13
CA TRP A 195 -4.20 1.31 4.53
C TRP A 195 -3.51 2.54 5.12
N TYR A 196 -2.20 2.66 4.91
CA TYR A 196 -1.43 3.78 5.44
C TYR A 196 -1.86 5.11 4.80
N ALA A 197 -2.11 5.12 3.49
CA ALA A 197 -2.57 6.29 2.78
C ALA A 197 -3.95 6.77 3.26
N GLU A 198 -4.90 5.86 3.43
CA GLU A 198 -6.26 6.18 3.93
C GLU A 198 -6.21 6.65 5.39
N LYS A 199 -5.35 6.05 6.23
CA LYS A 199 -5.19 6.42 7.63
C LYS A 199 -4.61 7.83 7.82
N THR A 200 -3.58 8.18 7.05
CA THR A 200 -2.78 9.40 7.29
C THR A 200 -3.24 10.59 6.47
N GLU A 201 -3.68 10.35 5.26
CA GLU A 201 -4.00 11.41 4.31
C GLU A 201 -5.52 11.54 4.05
N GLY A 202 -6.29 10.52 4.45
CA GLY A 202 -7.70 10.41 4.15
C GLY A 202 -7.97 10.23 2.65
N HIS A 203 -9.24 10.05 2.31
CA HIS A 203 -9.68 9.82 0.93
C HIS A 203 -10.26 11.06 0.25
N THR A 204 -10.34 12.20 0.94
CA THR A 204 -10.99 13.42 0.45
C THR A 204 -10.04 14.61 0.41
N TYR A 205 -10.29 15.52 -0.52
CA TYR A 205 -9.55 16.77 -0.67
C TYR A 205 -10.52 17.96 -0.68
N PHE A 206 -10.16 18.99 0.05
CA PHE A 206 -10.89 20.26 0.04
C PHE A 206 -10.41 21.17 -1.10
N ALA A 207 -11.30 22.03 -1.61
CA ALA A 207 -11.04 22.87 -2.78
C ALA A 207 -9.86 23.86 -2.65
N GLY A 208 -9.29 24.05 -1.46
CA GLY A 208 -8.18 24.98 -1.19
C GLY A 208 -6.79 24.44 -1.50
N ASN A 209 -6.63 23.17 -1.80
CA ASN A 209 -5.30 22.60 -2.05
C ASN A 209 -4.91 22.72 -3.53
N ARG A 210 -4.36 23.88 -3.91
CA ARG A 210 -4.05 24.27 -5.30
C ARG A 210 -2.90 23.52 -5.97
N ASN A 211 -2.23 22.59 -5.28
CA ASN A 211 -1.07 21.87 -5.82
C ASN A 211 -1.41 20.55 -6.53
N ALA A 212 -2.69 20.25 -6.73
CA ALA A 212 -3.12 19.06 -7.44
C ALA A 212 -3.21 19.31 -8.95
N LYS A 213 -2.06 19.44 -9.65
CA LYS A 213 -2.06 19.33 -11.12
C LYS A 213 -2.46 17.92 -11.52
N ALA A 214 -3.58 17.79 -12.22
CA ALA A 214 -4.00 16.54 -12.85
C ALA A 214 -2.92 16.09 -13.84
N ARG A 215 -2.28 14.94 -13.58
CA ARG A 215 -1.48 14.21 -14.55
C ARG A 215 -2.37 13.16 -15.22
N THR A 216 -2.07 12.85 -16.47
CA THR A 216 -2.74 11.77 -17.21
C THR A 216 -2.55 10.43 -16.46
N MET A 217 -3.63 9.65 -16.36
CA MET A 217 -3.68 8.40 -15.57
C MET A 217 -2.84 7.26 -16.16
N ASP A 218 -2.28 7.44 -17.37
CA ASP A 218 -1.71 6.35 -18.18
C ASP A 218 -0.18 6.34 -18.21
N ASP A 219 0.50 7.20 -17.43
CA ASP A 219 1.96 7.23 -17.38
C ASP A 219 2.46 6.21 -16.33
N PRO A 220 2.94 5.02 -16.73
CA PRO A 220 3.62 4.13 -15.80
C PRO A 220 4.90 4.81 -15.31
N LEU A 221 5.36 4.47 -14.10
CA LEU A 221 6.74 4.69 -13.73
C LEU A 221 7.56 3.72 -14.58
N GLU A 222 7.76 4.04 -15.85
CA GLU A 222 8.69 3.33 -16.69
C GLU A 222 10.08 3.55 -16.07
N TYR A 223 10.74 2.46 -15.70
CA TYR A 223 12.11 2.41 -15.17
C TYR A 223 12.29 2.65 -13.65
N LEU A 224 11.60 1.90 -12.80
CA LEU A 224 12.11 1.58 -11.46
C LEU A 224 12.75 0.20 -11.43
#